data_ef66e9c80445ae3b9e5ed93be7737482
#
_entry.id   ef66e9c80445ae3b9e5ed93be7737482
#
_cell.length_a   1.000
_cell.length_b   1.000
_cell.length_c   1.000
_cell.angle_alpha   90.00
_cell.angle_beta   90.00
_cell.angle_gamma   90.00
#
_symmetry.space_group_name_H-M   'P 1'
#
loop_
_entity.id
_entity.type
_entity.pdbx_description
1 polymer ?
#
loop_
_entity_poly.entity_id
_entity_poly.type
_entity_poly.pdbx_seq_one_letter_code
_entity_poly.pdbx_strand_id
1 'polypeptide(L)'
;SLEKSLLVGDFLYVSKMSYGPRVPNTPLSMPLAQHTLPILNTKSYIEWPQWKYKRVPGFGKVKLNDIVVFNFPAGDTVALNNQQTDFYSIAYGEGQRLYPKQIEMDSLTRQQQRAVYDLYYNAGRQQILSNPRVYGEVIYRPVDRRENYVKRCVGLPGDTLQIVDGQVMIDGKAIENPENLQFNYFVQTTGPYITEDMFRELGISKADQTLYDDSSWEETFRQIGLDNRNAQGKMAPIYHLPLTKKMYETLSGNKKLISKIVMEPEEYAGQMY
;
A
#
# COMPACT_ATOMS: atom_id res chain seq x y z
N SER A 1 5.24 6.48 -3.39
CA SER A 1 5.65 5.09 -3.19
C SER A 1 7.13 4.93 -3.46
N LEU A 2 7.77 3.95 -2.83
CA LEU A 2 9.14 3.49 -3.16
C LEU A 2 9.10 2.25 -4.06
N GLU A 3 7.93 1.86 -4.48
CA GLU A 3 7.70 0.77 -5.39
C GLU A 3 8.50 1.00 -6.68
N LYS A 4 9.20 -0.01 -7.15
CA LYS A 4 10.14 0.04 -8.28
C LYS A 4 11.42 0.89 -8.12
N SER A 5 11.49 1.72 -7.07
CA SER A 5 12.79 2.27 -6.63
C SER A 5 13.57 1.26 -5.79
N LEU A 6 12.87 0.27 -5.23
CA LEU A 6 13.40 -0.87 -4.49
C LEU A 6 12.73 -2.14 -5.02
N LEU A 7 13.50 -3.14 -5.39
CA LEU A 7 13.01 -4.40 -5.94
C LEU A 7 13.05 -5.50 -4.87
N VAL A 8 12.20 -6.51 -5.05
CA VAL A 8 12.25 -7.71 -4.21
C VAL A 8 13.61 -8.39 -4.38
N GLY A 9 14.32 -8.60 -3.27
CA GLY A 9 15.68 -9.13 -3.27
C GLY A 9 16.77 -8.09 -3.05
N ASP A 10 16.44 -6.79 -3.09
CA ASP A 10 17.40 -5.73 -2.78
C ASP A 10 17.80 -5.74 -1.30
N PHE A 11 19.09 -5.54 -1.03
CA PHE A 11 19.62 -5.35 0.30
C PHE A 11 19.79 -3.87 0.60
N LEU A 12 19.21 -3.43 1.71
CA LEU A 12 19.26 -2.04 2.14
C LEU A 12 20.23 -1.84 3.30
N TYR A 13 21.08 -0.83 3.19
CA TYR A 13 21.84 -0.33 4.32
C TYR A 13 21.03 0.75 5.06
N VAL A 14 20.69 0.48 6.33
CA VAL A 14 19.94 1.41 7.17
C VAL A 14 20.87 2.11 8.15
N SER A 15 21.10 3.42 7.94
CA SER A 15 21.89 4.23 8.87
C SER A 15 21.11 4.47 10.17
N LYS A 16 21.56 3.87 11.25
CA LYS A 16 21.01 4.12 12.60
C LYS A 16 21.51 5.42 13.19
N MET A 17 22.62 5.98 12.68
CA MET A 17 23.26 7.18 13.20
C MET A 17 22.58 8.47 12.74
N SER A 18 21.98 8.47 11.55
CA SER A 18 21.37 9.68 10.96
C SER A 18 20.33 10.31 11.89
N TYR A 19 19.40 9.51 12.42
CA TYR A 19 18.33 9.99 13.32
C TYR A 19 18.48 9.49 14.75
N GLY A 20 19.64 8.91 15.07
CA GLY A 20 19.97 8.32 16.36
C GLY A 20 19.45 6.89 16.53
N PRO A 21 20.29 5.99 17.06
CA PRO A 21 19.89 4.61 17.30
C PRO A 21 18.84 4.54 18.42
N ARG A 22 17.88 3.63 18.24
CA ARG A 22 16.90 3.30 19.28
C ARG A 22 17.51 2.28 20.23
N VAL A 23 17.34 2.51 21.53
CA VAL A 23 17.62 1.50 22.55
C VAL A 23 16.56 0.39 22.42
N PRO A 24 16.94 -0.90 22.34
CA PRO A 24 15.97 -1.98 22.24
C PRO A 24 14.98 -1.97 23.41
N ASN A 25 13.69 -2.16 23.11
CA ASN A 25 12.69 -2.34 24.16
C ASN A 25 12.81 -3.73 24.80
N THR A 26 13.12 -4.77 23.97
CA THR A 26 13.38 -6.14 24.41
C THR A 26 14.86 -6.46 24.23
N PRO A 27 15.73 -6.18 25.22
CA PRO A 27 17.18 -6.30 25.08
C PRO A 27 17.66 -7.75 24.92
N LEU A 28 16.92 -8.71 25.47
CA LEU A 28 17.24 -10.12 25.40
C LEU A 28 16.59 -10.74 24.16
N SER A 29 17.35 -10.88 23.09
CA SER A 29 16.86 -11.42 21.82
C SER A 29 17.95 -12.14 21.05
N MET A 30 17.53 -13.10 20.22
CA MET A 30 18.43 -13.81 19.32
C MET A 30 18.91 -12.86 18.21
N PRO A 31 20.22 -12.79 17.94
CA PRO A 31 20.74 -12.02 16.81
C PRO A 31 20.16 -12.51 15.48
N LEU A 32 19.99 -11.59 14.53
CA LEU A 32 19.54 -11.87 13.16
C LEU A 32 18.10 -12.42 13.03
N ALA A 33 17.36 -12.55 14.12
CA ALA A 33 15.95 -12.94 14.10
C ALA A 33 15.06 -11.80 14.61
N GLN A 34 14.14 -11.29 13.74
CA GLN A 34 13.30 -10.15 14.08
C GLN A 34 12.27 -10.48 15.17
N HIS A 35 11.49 -11.52 15.00
CA HIS A 35 10.40 -11.87 15.92
C HIS A 35 10.23 -13.38 16.13
N THR A 36 10.55 -14.23 15.15
CA THR A 36 10.32 -15.69 15.21
C THR A 36 11.59 -16.42 14.78
N LEU A 37 11.92 -17.47 15.49
CA LEU A 37 13.04 -18.35 15.13
C LEU A 37 12.61 -19.23 13.95
N PRO A 38 13.40 -19.30 12.86
CA PRO A 38 12.96 -19.90 11.60
C PRO A 38 12.75 -21.42 11.68
N ILE A 39 13.41 -22.15 12.60
CA ILE A 39 13.29 -23.61 12.70
C ILE A 39 12.29 -24.01 13.79
N LEU A 40 12.34 -23.32 14.93
CA LEU A 40 11.53 -23.67 16.10
C LEU A 40 10.15 -23.02 16.09
N ASN A 41 9.94 -22.05 15.23
CA ASN A 41 8.71 -21.25 15.12
C ASN A 41 8.25 -20.61 16.45
N THR A 42 9.21 -20.35 17.35
CA THR A 42 9.00 -19.73 18.66
C THR A 42 9.49 -18.28 18.65
N LYS A 43 9.12 -17.49 19.67
CA LYS A 43 9.60 -16.12 19.81
C LYS A 43 11.13 -16.07 19.87
N SER A 44 11.74 -15.15 19.13
CA SER A 44 13.20 -14.91 19.10
C SER A 44 13.68 -13.99 20.24
N TYR A 45 12.80 -13.58 21.15
CA TYR A 45 13.08 -12.63 22.21
C TYR A 45 12.33 -12.99 23.49
N ILE A 46 12.84 -12.47 24.60
CA ILE A 46 12.21 -12.57 25.92
C ILE A 46 11.55 -11.22 26.22
N GLU A 47 10.31 -11.27 26.71
CA GLU A 47 9.50 -10.06 26.95
C GLU A 47 9.89 -9.34 28.23
N TRP A 48 10.67 -9.95 29.09
CA TRP A 48 11.19 -9.36 30.31
C TRP A 48 12.71 -9.47 30.38
N PRO A 49 13.44 -8.38 30.74
CA PRO A 49 12.94 -7.03 31.00
C PRO A 49 12.53 -6.28 29.74
N GLN A 50 11.53 -5.38 29.85
CA GLN A 50 11.20 -4.43 28.82
C GLN A 50 11.67 -3.02 29.23
N TRP A 51 12.46 -2.38 28.38
CA TRP A 51 12.88 -1.01 28.57
C TRP A 51 11.91 -0.02 27.93
N LYS A 52 11.76 1.16 28.54
CA LYS A 52 10.98 2.24 27.94
C LYS A 52 11.61 2.70 26.62
N TYR A 53 10.77 3.18 25.70
CA TYR A 53 11.27 3.76 24.45
C TYR A 53 12.27 4.87 24.74
N LYS A 54 13.46 4.75 24.16
CA LYS A 54 14.52 5.77 24.23
C LYS A 54 15.29 5.75 22.90
N ARG A 55 15.57 6.91 22.38
CA ARG A 55 16.44 7.12 21.23
C ARG A 55 17.65 7.95 21.67
N VAL A 56 18.82 7.50 21.26
CA VAL A 56 20.06 8.28 21.44
C VAL A 56 20.06 9.42 20.40
N PRO A 57 20.61 10.61 20.72
CA PRO A 57 20.73 11.68 19.73
C PRO A 57 21.43 11.22 18.45
N GLY A 58 20.89 11.62 17.30
CA GLY A 58 21.48 11.39 15.98
C GLY A 58 22.12 12.66 15.42
N PHE A 59 22.67 12.56 14.22
CA PHE A 59 23.32 13.69 13.55
C PHE A 59 22.33 14.67 12.90
N GLY A 60 21.07 14.27 12.71
CA GLY A 60 20.06 15.12 12.08
C GLY A 60 18.63 14.76 12.47
N LYS A 61 17.71 15.54 11.90
CA LYS A 61 16.26 15.31 12.01
C LYS A 61 15.72 14.87 10.65
N VAL A 62 14.62 14.12 10.65
CA VAL A 62 13.89 13.74 9.43
C VAL A 62 13.43 15.01 8.70
N LYS A 63 13.58 15.02 7.39
CA LYS A 63 13.15 16.10 6.50
C LYS A 63 12.11 15.56 5.51
N LEU A 64 11.39 16.47 4.86
CA LEU A 64 10.53 16.11 3.74
C LEU A 64 11.35 15.39 2.65
N ASN A 65 10.76 14.39 2.05
CA ASN A 65 11.34 13.50 1.04
C ASN A 65 12.44 12.54 1.52
N ASP A 66 12.83 12.56 2.81
CA ASP A 66 13.74 11.54 3.33
C ASP A 66 13.10 10.14 3.23
N ILE A 67 13.93 9.16 2.89
CA ILE A 67 13.54 7.74 2.96
C ILE A 67 13.81 7.24 4.36
N VAL A 68 12.76 6.86 5.08
CA VAL A 68 12.84 6.48 6.50
C VAL A 68 12.42 5.03 6.70
N VAL A 69 13.12 4.36 7.62
CA VAL A 69 12.77 3.03 8.11
C VAL A 69 12.15 3.15 9.48
N PHE A 70 11.00 2.55 9.67
CA PHE A 70 10.27 2.56 10.94
C PHE A 70 9.54 1.26 11.18
N ASN A 71 9.17 0.98 12.43
CA ASN A 71 8.36 -0.19 12.73
C ASN A 71 6.89 0.07 12.39
N PHE A 72 6.25 -0.89 11.74
CA PHE A 72 4.87 -0.78 11.31
C PHE A 72 3.93 -0.57 12.51
N PRO A 73 3.19 0.56 12.62
CA PRO A 73 2.38 0.87 13.80
C PRO A 73 1.30 -0.17 14.08
N ALA A 74 0.59 -0.62 13.06
CA ALA A 74 -0.48 -1.61 13.17
C ALA A 74 0.03 -3.07 13.29
N GLY A 75 1.35 -3.29 13.31
CA GLY A 75 1.97 -4.60 13.51
C GLY A 75 2.10 -5.02 14.98
N ASP A 76 1.40 -4.35 15.90
CA ASP A 76 1.41 -4.66 17.33
C ASP A 76 0.60 -5.90 17.68
N THR A 77 -0.46 -6.16 16.95
CA THR A 77 -1.30 -7.33 17.08
C THR A 77 -1.23 -8.14 15.79
N VAL A 78 -1.02 -9.44 15.90
CA VAL A 78 -0.82 -10.32 14.73
C VAL A 78 -1.57 -11.63 14.93
N ALA A 79 -2.35 -12.01 13.94
CA ALA A 79 -2.91 -13.35 13.79
C ALA A 79 -1.88 -14.24 13.07
N LEU A 80 -1.37 -15.28 13.74
CA LEU A 80 -0.19 -16.01 13.28
C LEU A 80 -0.35 -16.69 11.90
N ASN A 81 -1.56 -17.05 11.50
CA ASN A 81 -1.81 -17.62 10.19
C ASN A 81 -1.96 -16.57 9.08
N ASN A 82 -2.10 -15.27 9.46
CA ASN A 82 -2.35 -14.15 8.52
C ASN A 82 -1.38 -12.99 8.78
N GLN A 83 -0.08 -13.27 8.90
CA GLN A 83 0.91 -12.27 9.30
C GLN A 83 1.20 -11.17 8.27
N GLN A 84 0.80 -11.37 7.01
CA GLN A 84 1.05 -10.42 5.92
C GLN A 84 0.05 -9.26 5.92
N THR A 85 -1.12 -9.45 6.52
CA THR A 85 -2.16 -8.42 6.64
C THR A 85 -2.25 -7.96 8.09
N ASP A 86 -2.43 -6.68 8.33
CA ASP A 86 -2.57 -6.19 9.68
C ASP A 86 -3.88 -6.68 10.33
N PHE A 87 -3.82 -6.95 11.63
CA PHE A 87 -4.93 -7.50 12.39
C PHE A 87 -6.18 -6.62 12.34
N TYR A 88 -6.01 -5.30 12.33
CA TYR A 88 -7.13 -4.34 12.36
C TYR A 88 -7.92 -4.38 11.05
N SER A 89 -7.24 -4.49 9.91
CA SER A 89 -7.88 -4.66 8.60
C SER A 89 -8.61 -5.99 8.48
N ILE A 90 -8.00 -7.09 8.95
CA ILE A 90 -8.67 -8.39 8.97
C ILE A 90 -9.93 -8.32 9.85
N ALA A 91 -9.81 -7.78 11.06
CA ALA A 91 -10.93 -7.68 11.99
C ALA A 91 -12.07 -6.81 11.42
N TYR A 92 -11.74 -5.68 10.81
CA TYR A 92 -12.72 -4.83 10.16
C TYR A 92 -13.44 -5.55 9.01
N GLY A 93 -12.71 -6.21 8.13
CA GLY A 93 -13.28 -6.97 7.01
C GLY A 93 -14.15 -8.15 7.44
N GLU A 94 -13.70 -8.91 8.44
CA GLU A 94 -14.54 -9.99 9.02
C GLU A 94 -15.80 -9.43 9.68
N GLY A 95 -15.70 -8.28 10.36
CA GLY A 95 -16.87 -7.61 10.92
C GLY A 95 -17.86 -7.18 9.84
N GLN A 96 -17.40 -6.59 8.75
CA GLN A 96 -18.27 -6.22 7.62
C GLN A 96 -19.03 -7.44 7.04
N ARG A 97 -18.37 -8.59 6.94
CA ARG A 97 -19.00 -9.83 6.42
C ARG A 97 -20.13 -10.35 7.32
N LEU A 98 -20.12 -10.04 8.61
CA LEU A 98 -21.18 -10.45 9.54
C LEU A 98 -22.46 -9.62 9.40
N TYR A 99 -22.41 -8.49 8.71
CA TYR A 99 -23.56 -7.60 8.52
C TYR A 99 -24.03 -7.64 7.07
N PRO A 100 -25.26 -8.08 6.77
CA PRO A 100 -25.77 -8.29 5.42
C PRO A 100 -26.02 -6.99 4.64
N LYS A 101 -26.15 -5.85 5.34
CA LYS A 101 -26.26 -4.53 4.73
C LYS A 101 -25.02 -3.71 5.08
N GLN A 102 -24.26 -3.36 4.07
CA GLN A 102 -23.21 -2.37 4.22
C GLN A 102 -23.83 -1.00 4.50
N ILE A 103 -23.25 -0.30 5.44
CA ILE A 103 -23.64 1.07 5.80
C ILE A 103 -22.86 2.02 4.89
N GLU A 104 -23.57 2.89 4.18
CA GLU A 104 -22.93 3.93 3.37
C GLU A 104 -22.22 4.94 4.27
N MET A 105 -20.91 4.88 4.32
CA MET A 105 -20.07 5.69 5.21
C MET A 105 -20.12 7.18 4.85
N ASP A 106 -20.26 7.51 3.57
CA ASP A 106 -20.21 8.88 3.08
C ASP A 106 -21.39 9.74 3.53
N SER A 107 -22.53 9.10 3.84
CA SER A 107 -23.72 9.79 4.36
C SER A 107 -23.64 10.09 5.87
N LEU A 108 -22.61 9.58 6.56
CA LEU A 108 -22.48 9.64 8.01
C LEU A 108 -21.57 10.78 8.47
N THR A 109 -21.88 11.33 9.65
CA THR A 109 -20.93 12.21 10.36
C THR A 109 -19.70 11.43 10.83
N ARG A 110 -18.58 12.11 11.03
CA ARG A 110 -17.33 11.48 11.53
C ARG A 110 -17.53 10.67 12.81
N GLN A 111 -18.39 11.11 13.71
CA GLN A 111 -18.69 10.38 14.94
C GLN A 111 -19.47 9.08 14.66
N GLN A 112 -20.41 9.12 13.72
CA GLN A 112 -21.15 7.92 13.29
C GLN A 112 -20.25 6.95 12.53
N GLN A 113 -19.39 7.46 11.63
CA GLN A 113 -18.39 6.63 10.92
C GLN A 113 -17.49 5.87 11.92
N ARG A 114 -17.05 6.57 12.96
CA ARG A 114 -16.24 5.93 14.02
C ARG A 114 -17.01 4.85 14.78
N ALA A 115 -18.27 5.09 15.11
CA ALA A 115 -19.13 4.11 15.78
C ALA A 115 -19.36 2.85 14.90
N VAL A 116 -19.55 3.04 13.59
CA VAL A 116 -19.66 1.93 12.63
C VAL A 116 -18.35 1.16 12.53
N TYR A 117 -17.22 1.87 12.45
CA TYR A 117 -15.91 1.24 12.46
C TYR A 117 -15.71 0.39 13.70
N ASP A 118 -16.00 0.93 14.89
CA ASP A 118 -15.88 0.22 16.18
C ASP A 118 -16.79 -1.00 16.23
N LEU A 119 -18.01 -0.90 15.66
CA LEU A 119 -18.95 -2.03 15.57
C LEU A 119 -18.37 -3.18 14.74
N TYR A 120 -17.93 -2.89 13.52
CA TYR A 120 -17.34 -3.90 12.61
C TYR A 120 -16.06 -4.48 13.21
N TYR A 121 -15.17 -3.62 13.68
CA TYR A 121 -13.91 -4.06 14.28
C TYR A 121 -14.12 -4.99 15.46
N ASN A 122 -15.02 -4.64 16.39
CA ASN A 122 -15.28 -5.48 17.57
C ASN A 122 -15.93 -6.82 17.21
N ALA A 123 -16.88 -6.82 16.27
CA ALA A 123 -17.51 -8.05 15.79
C ALA A 123 -16.51 -8.98 15.11
N GLY A 124 -15.69 -8.45 14.20
CA GLY A 124 -14.67 -9.24 13.51
C GLY A 124 -13.53 -9.68 14.43
N ARG A 125 -13.12 -8.85 15.39
CA ARG A 125 -12.16 -9.25 16.41
C ARG A 125 -12.65 -10.47 17.20
N GLN A 126 -13.93 -10.50 17.59
CA GLN A 126 -14.51 -11.66 18.26
C GLN A 126 -14.51 -12.89 17.35
N GLN A 127 -14.85 -12.72 16.08
CA GLN A 127 -14.81 -13.79 15.08
C GLN A 127 -13.40 -14.39 14.95
N ILE A 128 -12.36 -13.56 14.87
CA ILE A 128 -10.97 -14.02 14.79
C ILE A 128 -10.58 -14.81 16.05
N LEU A 129 -10.84 -14.26 17.23
CA LEU A 129 -10.50 -14.89 18.51
C LEU A 129 -11.24 -16.21 18.73
N SER A 130 -12.45 -16.37 18.17
CA SER A 130 -13.25 -17.59 18.27
C SER A 130 -12.79 -18.69 17.30
N ASN A 131 -11.95 -18.35 16.30
CA ASN A 131 -11.56 -19.27 15.24
C ASN A 131 -10.03 -19.45 15.12
N PRO A 132 -9.33 -19.93 16.15
CA PRO A 132 -7.88 -20.08 16.14
C PRO A 132 -7.37 -21.09 15.10
N ARG A 133 -8.24 -21.98 14.60
CA ARG A 133 -7.87 -22.90 13.51
C ARG A 133 -7.66 -22.18 12.18
N VAL A 134 -8.39 -21.08 11.94
CA VAL A 134 -8.30 -20.29 10.72
C VAL A 134 -7.22 -19.23 10.84
N TYR A 135 -7.26 -18.43 11.90
CA TYR A 135 -6.42 -17.24 12.07
C TYR A 135 -5.11 -17.50 12.84
N GLY A 136 -4.98 -18.67 13.48
CA GLY A 136 -3.89 -18.95 14.41
C GLY A 136 -4.09 -18.26 15.76
N GLU A 137 -3.07 -18.33 16.60
CA GLU A 137 -3.00 -17.57 17.85
C GLU A 137 -2.84 -16.08 17.54
N VAL A 138 -3.55 -15.24 18.29
CA VAL A 138 -3.39 -13.78 18.22
C VAL A 138 -2.37 -13.35 19.27
N ILE A 139 -1.24 -12.80 18.80
CA ILE A 139 -0.13 -12.40 19.67
C ILE A 139 0.09 -10.88 19.61
N TYR A 140 0.67 -10.35 20.70
CA TYR A 140 1.17 -8.97 20.75
C TYR A 140 2.67 -8.92 20.45
N ARG A 141 3.10 -7.94 19.64
CA ARG A 141 4.50 -7.67 19.35
C ARG A 141 4.95 -6.32 19.92
N PRO A 142 5.97 -6.27 20.78
CA PRO A 142 6.61 -5.03 21.19
C PRO A 142 7.09 -4.21 19.99
N VAL A 143 7.23 -2.89 20.14
CA VAL A 143 7.53 -1.97 19.02
C VAL A 143 8.77 -2.38 18.24
N ASP A 144 9.82 -2.83 18.91
CA ASP A 144 11.08 -3.25 18.28
C ASP A 144 11.03 -4.65 17.62
N ARG A 145 9.91 -5.34 17.74
CA ARG A 145 9.65 -6.67 17.15
C ARG A 145 8.62 -6.65 16.03
N ARG A 146 8.08 -5.47 15.70
CA ARG A 146 7.18 -5.28 14.56
C ARG A 146 7.96 -5.23 13.26
N GLU A 147 7.28 -5.46 12.15
CA GLU A 147 7.85 -5.35 10.81
C GLU A 147 8.48 -3.97 10.57
N ASN A 148 9.57 -3.95 9.82
CA ASN A 148 10.23 -2.72 9.41
C ASN A 148 9.70 -2.28 8.05
N TYR A 149 9.14 -1.10 7.98
CA TYR A 149 8.66 -0.49 6.76
C TYR A 149 9.59 0.62 6.30
N VAL A 150 9.76 0.71 4.98
CA VAL A 150 10.51 1.78 4.31
C VAL A 150 9.53 2.65 3.56
N LYS A 151 9.46 3.93 3.91
CA LYS A 151 8.57 4.89 3.25
C LYS A 151 9.25 6.24 3.09
N ARG A 152 8.78 7.04 2.12
CA ARG A 152 9.19 8.44 1.98
C ARG A 152 8.43 9.30 2.99
N CYS A 153 9.13 10.23 3.64
CA CYS A 153 8.52 11.20 4.54
C CYS A 153 7.85 12.31 3.71
N VAL A 154 6.53 12.37 3.77
CA VAL A 154 5.73 13.35 3.01
C VAL A 154 5.08 14.42 3.88
N GLY A 155 5.30 14.40 5.19
CA GLY A 155 4.84 15.39 6.15
C GLY A 155 5.61 15.30 7.44
N LEU A 156 5.82 16.43 8.10
CA LEU A 156 6.55 16.55 9.37
C LEU A 156 5.57 16.84 10.52
N PRO A 157 5.99 16.63 11.78
CA PRO A 157 5.17 17.01 12.94
C PRO A 157 4.77 18.48 12.91
N GLY A 158 3.47 18.75 12.97
CA GLY A 158 2.90 20.10 12.91
C GLY A 158 2.37 20.51 11.53
N ASP A 159 2.74 19.81 10.47
CA ASP A 159 2.25 20.07 9.11
C ASP A 159 0.77 19.70 8.98
N THR A 160 0.04 20.48 8.19
CA THR A 160 -1.30 20.13 7.71
C THR A 160 -1.18 19.47 6.34
N LEU A 161 -1.41 18.15 6.27
CA LEU A 161 -1.32 17.38 5.03
C LEU A 161 -2.69 17.21 4.39
N GLN A 162 -2.77 17.47 3.09
CA GLN A 162 -3.91 17.18 2.22
C GLN A 162 -3.42 16.51 0.94
N ILE A 163 -4.28 15.72 0.31
CA ILE A 163 -4.06 15.18 -1.03
C ILE A 163 -5.18 15.73 -1.92
N VAL A 164 -4.82 16.42 -2.98
CA VAL A 164 -5.75 17.02 -3.93
C VAL A 164 -5.34 16.55 -5.33
N ASP A 165 -6.20 15.82 -6.01
CA ASP A 165 -5.94 15.26 -7.35
C ASP A 165 -4.58 14.52 -7.44
N GLY A 166 -4.27 13.69 -6.44
CA GLY A 166 -3.00 12.95 -6.34
C GLY A 166 -1.78 13.79 -5.96
N GLN A 167 -1.93 15.12 -5.81
CA GLN A 167 -0.87 16.04 -5.38
C GLN A 167 -0.85 16.18 -3.87
N VAL A 168 0.30 15.93 -3.23
CA VAL A 168 0.47 16.18 -1.79
C VAL A 168 0.62 17.67 -1.55
N MET A 169 -0.22 18.19 -0.65
CA MET A 169 -0.22 19.59 -0.20
C MET A 169 0.23 19.62 1.27
N ILE A 170 1.15 20.49 1.60
CA ILE A 170 1.58 20.78 2.97
C ILE A 170 1.29 22.25 3.27
N ASP A 171 0.49 22.50 4.30
CA ASP A 171 0.04 23.84 4.71
C ASP A 171 -0.58 24.64 3.54
N GLY A 172 -1.35 23.95 2.71
CA GLY A 172 -2.01 24.50 1.53
C GLY A 172 -1.11 24.75 0.32
N LYS A 173 0.16 24.31 0.36
CA LYS A 173 1.10 24.43 -0.75
C LYS A 173 1.45 23.06 -1.33
N ALA A 174 1.47 22.94 -2.66
CA ALA A 174 1.92 21.72 -3.33
C ALA A 174 3.41 21.48 -3.04
N ILE A 175 3.75 20.27 -2.60
CA ILE A 175 5.17 19.85 -2.54
C ILE A 175 5.59 19.27 -3.89
N GLU A 176 6.87 19.35 -4.19
CA GLU A 176 7.43 18.75 -5.39
C GLU A 176 7.29 17.22 -5.32
N ASN A 177 6.66 16.66 -6.34
CA ASN A 177 6.54 15.22 -6.47
C ASN A 177 7.91 14.60 -6.85
N PRO A 178 8.25 13.42 -6.30
CA PRO A 178 9.41 12.67 -6.76
C PRO A 178 9.35 12.41 -8.26
N GLU A 179 10.49 12.51 -8.96
CA GLU A 179 10.59 12.33 -10.42
C GLU A 179 9.97 11.01 -10.91
N ASN A 180 10.14 9.95 -10.14
CA ASN A 180 9.61 8.61 -10.45
C ASN A 180 8.28 8.28 -9.74
N LEU A 181 7.50 9.30 -9.35
CA LEU A 181 6.17 9.08 -8.82
C LEU A 181 5.29 8.43 -9.89
N GLN A 182 4.62 7.36 -9.53
CA GLN A 182 3.72 6.62 -10.41
C GLN A 182 2.29 6.70 -9.91
N PHE A 183 1.36 6.78 -10.87
CA PHE A 183 -0.05 6.57 -10.67
C PHE A 183 -0.52 5.43 -11.58
N ASN A 184 -1.61 4.79 -11.23
CA ASN A 184 -2.22 3.78 -12.08
C ASN A 184 -3.10 4.44 -13.14
N TYR A 185 -3.01 3.91 -14.35
CA TYR A 185 -3.80 4.38 -15.49
C TYR A 185 -4.37 3.20 -16.25
N PHE A 186 -5.59 3.41 -16.77
CA PHE A 186 -6.15 2.57 -17.81
C PHE A 186 -5.74 3.14 -19.17
N VAL A 187 -5.06 2.32 -19.96
CA VAL A 187 -4.48 2.69 -21.27
C VAL A 187 -5.18 1.88 -22.34
N GLN A 188 -6.06 2.52 -23.08
CA GLN A 188 -6.77 1.90 -24.21
C GLN A 188 -5.96 2.03 -25.47
N THR A 189 -5.82 0.93 -26.21
CA THR A 189 -5.17 0.94 -27.54
C THR A 189 -6.16 1.26 -28.66
N THR A 190 -5.66 1.44 -29.88
CA THR A 190 -6.48 1.58 -31.08
C THR A 190 -6.92 0.24 -31.67
N GLY A 191 -6.52 -0.89 -31.08
CA GLY A 191 -6.80 -2.25 -31.49
C GLY A 191 -5.60 -3.19 -31.39
N PRO A 192 -4.38 -2.80 -31.78
CA PRO A 192 -3.18 -3.61 -31.55
C PRO A 192 -2.80 -3.71 -30.07
N TYR A 193 -2.16 -4.83 -29.70
CA TYR A 193 -1.53 -4.97 -28.39
C TYR A 193 -0.26 -4.14 -28.26
N ILE A 194 0.04 -3.68 -27.05
CA ILE A 194 1.35 -3.09 -26.72
C ILE A 194 2.38 -4.22 -26.76
N THR A 195 3.51 -3.99 -27.45
CA THR A 195 4.55 -5.02 -27.60
C THR A 195 5.40 -5.17 -26.34
N GLU A 196 5.98 -6.35 -26.14
CA GLU A 196 6.93 -6.63 -25.05
C GLU A 196 8.15 -5.68 -25.11
N ASP A 197 8.61 -5.32 -26.32
CA ASP A 197 9.72 -4.37 -26.48
C ASP A 197 9.34 -2.98 -25.97
N MET A 198 8.13 -2.51 -26.26
CA MET A 198 7.65 -1.23 -25.74
C MET A 198 7.52 -1.24 -24.21
N PHE A 199 7.03 -2.31 -23.62
CA PHE A 199 7.00 -2.45 -22.15
C PHE A 199 8.40 -2.41 -21.56
N ARG A 200 9.37 -3.05 -22.22
CA ARG A 200 10.78 -3.04 -21.80
C ARG A 200 11.39 -1.64 -21.89
N GLU A 201 11.13 -0.91 -22.97
CA GLU A 201 11.59 0.48 -23.17
C GLU A 201 11.00 1.42 -22.10
N LEU A 202 9.74 1.21 -21.73
CA LEU A 202 9.08 1.95 -20.66
C LEU A 202 9.53 1.52 -19.25
N GLY A 203 10.21 0.38 -19.11
CA GLY A 203 10.60 -0.18 -17.82
C GLY A 203 9.40 -0.75 -17.01
N ILE A 204 8.32 -1.15 -17.71
CA ILE A 204 7.13 -1.77 -17.09
C ILE A 204 7.34 -3.28 -17.05
N SER A 205 7.38 -3.85 -15.84
CA SER A 205 7.58 -5.28 -15.65
C SER A 205 6.31 -6.07 -16.03
N LYS A 206 6.47 -7.35 -16.32
CA LYS A 206 5.34 -8.23 -16.66
C LYS A 206 4.31 -8.36 -15.54
N ALA A 207 4.77 -8.28 -14.29
CA ALA A 207 3.90 -8.30 -13.10
C ALA A 207 3.03 -7.05 -12.95
N ASP A 208 3.39 -5.97 -13.64
CA ASP A 208 2.69 -4.68 -13.59
C ASP A 208 1.72 -4.48 -14.77
N GLN A 209 1.57 -5.49 -15.61
CA GLN A 209 0.73 -5.45 -16.80
C GLN A 209 -0.55 -6.24 -16.52
N THR A 210 -1.65 -5.54 -16.25
CA THR A 210 -2.97 -6.18 -16.25
C THR A 210 -3.65 -5.84 -17.56
N LEU A 211 -4.10 -6.87 -18.28
CA LEU A 211 -4.74 -6.74 -19.59
C LEU A 211 -6.23 -7.07 -19.49
N TYR A 212 -7.04 -6.23 -20.09
CA TYR A 212 -8.48 -6.41 -20.27
C TYR A 212 -8.76 -6.38 -21.78
N ASP A 213 -9.01 -7.54 -22.37
CA ASP A 213 -9.26 -7.71 -23.80
C ASP A 213 -10.55 -8.50 -24.08
N ASP A 214 -11.41 -8.65 -23.07
CA ASP A 214 -12.72 -9.27 -23.16
C ASP A 214 -13.86 -8.29 -22.80
N SER A 215 -15.10 -8.74 -22.95
CA SER A 215 -16.29 -7.92 -22.68
C SER A 215 -16.73 -7.90 -21.21
N SER A 216 -16.06 -8.62 -20.32
CA SER A 216 -16.51 -8.76 -18.92
C SER A 216 -16.51 -7.45 -18.15
N TRP A 217 -15.65 -6.50 -18.57
CA TRP A 217 -15.46 -5.20 -17.92
C TRP A 217 -16.03 -4.02 -18.72
N GLU A 218 -16.77 -4.29 -19.82
CA GLU A 218 -17.24 -3.24 -20.75
C GLU A 218 -18.06 -2.15 -20.05
N GLU A 219 -18.98 -2.54 -19.17
CA GLU A 219 -19.81 -1.57 -18.43
C GLU A 219 -18.98 -0.71 -17.47
N THR A 220 -18.06 -1.33 -16.75
CA THR A 220 -17.16 -0.62 -15.81
C THR A 220 -16.27 0.39 -16.55
N PHE A 221 -15.68 -0.01 -17.68
CA PHE A 221 -14.85 0.89 -18.49
C PHE A 221 -15.65 2.04 -19.08
N ARG A 222 -16.91 1.79 -19.49
CA ARG A 222 -17.80 2.84 -20.00
C ARG A 222 -18.07 3.93 -18.94
N GLN A 223 -18.22 3.56 -17.67
CA GLN A 223 -18.43 4.50 -16.57
C GLN A 223 -17.26 5.47 -16.37
N ILE A 224 -16.03 5.00 -16.63
CA ILE A 224 -14.82 5.84 -16.58
C ILE A 224 -14.47 6.46 -17.94
N GLY A 225 -15.38 6.39 -18.90
CA GLY A 225 -15.24 7.00 -20.22
C GLY A 225 -14.28 6.28 -21.15
N LEU A 226 -13.98 5.00 -20.91
CA LEU A 226 -13.29 4.13 -21.84
C LEU A 226 -14.33 3.25 -22.56
N ASP A 227 -14.07 3.01 -23.84
CA ASP A 227 -14.85 2.04 -24.61
C ASP A 227 -13.87 0.98 -25.13
N ASN A 228 -13.99 -0.24 -24.64
CA ASN A 228 -13.11 -1.33 -25.06
C ASN A 228 -13.32 -1.76 -26.54
N ARG A 229 -13.96 -0.93 -27.33
CA ARG A 229 -14.12 -1.08 -28.77
C ARG A 229 -13.45 0.06 -29.52
N ASN A 230 -12.78 -0.27 -30.60
CA ASN A 230 -12.20 0.73 -31.50
C ASN A 230 -13.29 1.38 -32.37
N ALA A 231 -12.92 2.36 -33.19
CA ALA A 231 -13.81 3.06 -34.09
C ALA A 231 -14.53 2.13 -35.11
N GLN A 232 -14.04 0.91 -35.30
CA GLN A 232 -14.64 -0.13 -36.16
C GLN A 232 -15.49 -1.14 -35.38
N GLY A 233 -15.74 -0.89 -34.10
CA GLY A 233 -16.54 -1.78 -33.24
C GLY A 233 -15.83 -3.08 -32.81
N LYS A 234 -14.53 -3.23 -33.12
CA LYS A 234 -13.71 -4.37 -32.67
C LYS A 234 -13.16 -4.13 -31.29
N MET A 235 -12.95 -5.21 -30.54
CA MET A 235 -12.30 -5.16 -29.23
C MET A 235 -10.97 -4.41 -29.31
N ALA A 236 -10.77 -3.45 -28.43
CA ALA A 236 -9.54 -2.69 -28.26
C ALA A 236 -8.98 -2.97 -26.86
N PRO A 237 -7.81 -3.58 -26.74
CA PRO A 237 -7.22 -3.91 -25.46
C PRO A 237 -7.09 -2.68 -24.54
N ILE A 238 -7.42 -2.87 -23.28
CA ILE A 238 -7.19 -1.91 -22.22
C ILE A 238 -6.16 -2.50 -21.25
N TYR A 239 -5.13 -1.76 -20.97
CA TYR A 239 -4.10 -2.14 -19.99
C TYR A 239 -4.27 -1.29 -18.74
N HIS A 240 -4.14 -1.90 -17.58
CA HIS A 240 -3.96 -1.20 -16.32
C HIS A 240 -2.46 -1.19 -15.98
N LEU A 241 -1.88 0.01 -15.97
CA LEU A 241 -0.42 0.21 -15.89
C LEU A 241 -0.07 1.31 -14.89
N PRO A 242 0.96 1.10 -14.06
CA PRO A 242 1.55 2.17 -13.26
C PRO A 242 2.50 3.00 -14.14
N LEU A 243 2.17 4.28 -14.32
CA LEU A 243 2.93 5.17 -15.19
C LEU A 243 3.52 6.34 -14.40
N THR A 244 4.80 6.65 -14.66
CA THR A 244 5.37 7.93 -14.33
C THR A 244 4.88 8.99 -15.32
N LYS A 245 5.09 10.27 -15.02
CA LYS A 245 4.79 11.37 -15.95
C LYS A 245 5.44 11.17 -17.31
N LYS A 246 6.72 10.77 -17.35
CA LYS A 246 7.46 10.51 -18.59
C LYS A 246 6.87 9.36 -19.41
N MET A 247 6.50 8.25 -18.74
CA MET A 247 5.85 7.10 -19.40
C MET A 247 4.50 7.51 -19.99
N TYR A 248 3.70 8.26 -19.21
CA TYR A 248 2.42 8.81 -19.67
C TYR A 248 2.58 9.69 -20.92
N GLU A 249 3.54 10.62 -20.92
CA GLU A 249 3.83 11.49 -22.05
C GLU A 249 4.26 10.68 -23.29
N THR A 250 5.10 9.66 -23.11
CA THR A 250 5.55 8.76 -24.19
C THR A 250 4.37 8.01 -24.81
N LEU A 251 3.53 7.38 -23.97
CA LEU A 251 2.36 6.65 -24.46
C LEU A 251 1.33 7.56 -25.08
N SER A 252 1.01 8.69 -24.45
CA SER A 252 0.02 9.65 -24.95
C SER A 252 0.44 10.31 -26.27
N GLY A 253 1.74 10.40 -26.54
CA GLY A 253 2.30 10.85 -27.81
C GLY A 253 2.13 9.85 -28.96
N ASN A 254 1.98 8.57 -28.67
CA ASN A 254 1.83 7.52 -29.68
C ASN A 254 0.35 7.32 -30.09
N LYS A 255 -0.23 8.31 -30.77
CA LYS A 255 -1.63 8.30 -31.22
C LYS A 255 -1.99 7.19 -32.22
N LYS A 256 -1.00 6.53 -32.82
CA LYS A 256 -1.24 5.39 -33.71
C LYS A 256 -1.59 4.13 -32.92
N LEU A 257 -1.02 3.99 -31.73
CA LEU A 257 -1.21 2.81 -30.88
C LEU A 257 -2.21 3.08 -29.73
N ILE A 258 -2.15 4.25 -29.12
CA ILE A 258 -2.93 4.60 -27.94
C ILE A 258 -4.09 5.52 -28.32
N SER A 259 -5.30 5.09 -28.02
CA SER A 259 -6.52 5.87 -28.25
C SER A 259 -6.85 6.79 -27.09
N LYS A 260 -6.75 6.29 -25.85
CA LYS A 260 -7.09 7.04 -24.65
C LYS A 260 -6.30 6.53 -23.43
N ILE A 261 -6.02 7.45 -22.51
CA ILE A 261 -5.43 7.13 -21.20
C ILE A 261 -6.28 7.83 -20.15
N VAL A 262 -6.72 7.10 -19.13
CA VAL A 262 -7.52 7.60 -18.01
C VAL A 262 -6.80 7.23 -16.72
N MET A 263 -6.63 8.18 -15.80
CA MET A 263 -6.12 7.88 -14.47
C MET A 263 -7.14 6.99 -13.74
N GLU A 264 -6.66 6.00 -12.98
CA GLU A 264 -7.52 5.15 -12.17
C GLU A 264 -8.29 6.02 -11.15
N PRO A 265 -9.63 6.04 -11.18
CA PRO A 265 -10.42 6.77 -10.19
C PRO A 265 -10.26 6.14 -8.80
N GLU A 266 -10.29 6.96 -7.75
CA GLU A 266 -10.15 6.48 -6.35
C GLU A 266 -11.20 5.43 -5.98
N GLU A 267 -12.40 5.52 -6.54
CA GLU A 267 -13.51 4.58 -6.32
C GLU A 267 -13.18 3.15 -6.78
N TYR A 268 -12.31 2.99 -7.76
CA TYR A 268 -11.90 1.70 -8.32
C TYR A 268 -10.55 1.20 -7.79
N ALA A 269 -9.83 2.04 -7.06
CA ALA A 269 -8.52 1.68 -6.53
C ALA A 269 -8.62 0.45 -5.62
N GLY A 270 -7.98 -0.66 -6.03
CA GLY A 270 -7.98 -1.92 -5.31
C GLY A 270 -9.23 -2.81 -5.47
N GLN A 271 -10.21 -2.44 -6.31
CA GLN A 271 -11.39 -3.27 -6.58
C GLN A 271 -11.26 -4.13 -7.85
N MET A 272 -10.32 -3.78 -8.73
CA MET A 272 -10.12 -4.41 -10.04
C MET A 272 -8.89 -5.34 -10.06
N TYR A 273 -8.53 -5.95 -8.94
CA TYR A 273 -7.39 -6.89 -8.82
C TYR A 273 -7.84 -8.29 -8.48
#